data_e8e3a00128be49570907f5458a63698a
#
_entry.id   e8e3a00128be49570907f5458a63698a
#
_cell.length_a   1.000
_cell.length_b   1.000
_cell.length_c   1.000
_cell.angle_alpha   90.00
_cell.angle_beta   90.00
_cell.angle_gamma   90.00
#
_symmetry.space_group_name_H-M   'P 1'
#
loop_
_entity.id
_entity.type
_entity.pdbx_description
1 polymer ?
#
loop_
_entity_poly.entity_id
_entity_poly.type
_entity_poly.pdbx_seq_one_letter_code
_entity_poly.pdbx_strand_id
1 'polypeptide(L)'
;TSGYLSVHPSGAWGITSYLGYDTEKVTFQDGSVLTEPWILTSMNDDEARTGIFKFVSLVEISNDHIMVYGRLAGDDTPSKIAVYDLEGNQQLLLGGDQHEDPAYFGSLTGIAETANGYIAADGNMREFYFWSKDGTLLAEVDCYDMFGTRYPWIEDVKVAEDGSVMVLMTQDRDDDSASELMVFRLTGF
;
A
#
# COMPACT_ATOMS: atom_id res chain seq x y z
N THR A 1 19.55 -6.64 7.21
CA THR A 1 18.13 -7.05 7.15
C THR A 1 17.33 -5.78 6.99
N SER A 2 16.67 -5.58 5.87
CA SER A 2 15.71 -4.52 5.69
C SER A 2 14.33 -5.09 6.00
N GLY A 3 13.48 -4.29 6.63
CA GLY A 3 12.12 -4.65 6.93
C GLY A 3 11.23 -3.42 6.80
N TYR A 4 9.93 -3.64 6.69
CA TYR A 4 8.94 -2.58 6.71
C TYR A 4 8.31 -2.55 8.11
N LEU A 5 8.23 -1.37 8.69
CA LEU A 5 7.48 -1.12 9.92
C LEU A 5 6.18 -0.42 9.52
N SER A 6 5.06 -1.04 9.86
CA SER A 6 3.76 -0.41 9.78
C SER A 6 3.22 -0.17 11.19
N VAL A 7 2.70 1.03 11.42
CA VAL A 7 2.16 1.44 12.73
C VAL A 7 0.82 2.13 12.50
N HIS A 8 -0.23 1.56 13.07
CA HIS A 8 -1.56 2.17 13.06
C HIS A 8 -1.72 3.15 14.26
N PRO A 9 -2.50 4.24 14.13
CA PRO A 9 -2.72 5.22 15.21
C PRO A 9 -3.26 4.64 16.52
N SER A 10 -3.96 3.52 16.46
CA SER A 10 -4.41 2.80 17.68
C SER A 10 -3.27 2.20 18.50
N GLY A 11 -2.04 2.22 17.98
CA GLY A 11 -0.87 1.59 18.58
C GLY A 11 -0.61 0.15 18.10
N ALA A 12 -1.47 -0.41 17.23
CA ALA A 12 -1.15 -1.67 16.56
C ALA A 12 0.04 -1.46 15.60
N TRP A 13 0.97 -2.39 15.58
CA TRP A 13 2.10 -2.34 14.67
C TRP A 13 2.55 -3.73 14.25
N GLY A 14 3.17 -3.79 13.10
CA GLY A 14 3.79 -5.00 12.60
C GLY A 14 5.11 -4.70 11.91
N ILE A 15 6.01 -5.65 11.94
CA ILE A 15 7.26 -5.62 11.21
C ILE A 15 7.26 -6.77 10.24
N THR A 16 7.40 -6.45 8.95
CA THR A 16 7.72 -7.44 7.93
C THR A 16 9.21 -7.43 7.68
N SER A 17 9.87 -8.56 7.80
CA SER A 17 11.25 -8.67 7.41
C SER A 17 11.35 -9.12 5.96
N TYR A 18 12.20 -8.44 5.21
CA TYR A 18 12.47 -8.74 3.81
C TYR A 18 13.93 -9.14 3.66
N LEU A 19 14.15 -10.39 3.32
CA LEU A 19 15.47 -10.95 2.99
C LEU A 19 15.48 -11.38 1.53
N GLY A 20 15.81 -10.42 0.66
CA GLY A 20 15.79 -10.70 -0.77
C GLY A 20 14.37 -10.94 -1.27
N TYR A 21 13.99 -12.18 -1.51
CA TYR A 21 12.66 -12.56 -2.00
C TYR A 21 11.78 -13.23 -0.93
N ASP A 22 12.31 -13.41 0.27
CA ASP A 22 11.61 -14.07 1.37
C ASP A 22 11.22 -13.03 2.43
N THR A 23 9.98 -12.64 2.42
CA THR A 23 9.34 -11.99 3.57
C THR A 23 9.04 -13.10 4.58
N GLU A 24 9.46 -12.97 5.83
CA GLU A 24 9.40 -14.12 6.73
C GLU A 24 8.17 -14.11 7.66
N LYS A 25 7.78 -12.94 8.17
CA LYS A 25 6.69 -12.87 9.15
C LYS A 25 6.29 -11.43 9.46
N VAL A 26 5.04 -11.26 9.92
CA VAL A 26 4.55 -10.08 10.62
C VAL A 26 4.53 -10.38 12.12
N THR A 27 5.15 -9.53 12.93
CA THR A 27 5.10 -9.63 14.39
C THR A 27 4.27 -8.49 14.94
N PHE A 28 3.20 -8.80 15.65
CA PHE A 28 2.31 -7.80 16.23
C PHE A 28 2.81 -7.31 17.59
N GLN A 29 2.22 -6.22 18.08
CA GLN A 29 2.59 -5.60 19.36
C GLN A 29 2.42 -6.53 20.57
N ASP A 30 1.46 -7.42 20.55
CA ASP A 30 1.22 -8.42 21.59
C ASP A 30 2.20 -9.58 21.55
N GLY A 31 3.12 -9.59 20.59
CA GLY A 31 4.10 -10.64 20.37
C GLY A 31 3.60 -11.81 19.54
N SER A 32 2.33 -11.79 19.11
CA SER A 32 1.82 -12.78 18.15
C SER A 32 2.53 -12.64 16.80
N VAL A 33 2.59 -13.73 16.05
CA VAL A 33 3.30 -13.80 14.78
C VAL A 33 2.41 -14.40 13.71
N LEU A 34 2.23 -13.70 12.61
CA LEU A 34 1.63 -14.22 11.39
C LEU A 34 2.75 -14.57 10.42
N THR A 35 2.82 -15.82 10.02
CA THR A 35 3.68 -16.26 8.92
C THR A 35 2.96 -15.93 7.62
N GLU A 36 3.64 -15.21 6.74
CA GLU A 36 3.06 -14.59 5.56
C GLU A 36 2.36 -15.56 4.60
N PRO A 37 1.04 -15.45 4.48
CA PRO A 37 0.28 -16.29 3.56
C PRO A 37 0.30 -15.76 2.12
N TRP A 38 0.81 -14.54 1.89
CA TRP A 38 0.70 -13.84 0.62
C TRP A 38 1.82 -14.13 -0.39
N ILE A 39 2.99 -14.65 0.05
CA ILE A 39 4.09 -15.00 -0.84
C ILE A 39 3.86 -16.36 -1.47
N LEU A 40 3.90 -16.43 -2.81
CA LEU A 40 3.61 -17.65 -3.53
C LEU A 40 4.77 -18.64 -3.51
N THR A 41 6.00 -18.18 -3.79
CA THR A 41 7.19 -19.04 -3.81
C THR A 41 8.45 -18.24 -3.54
N SER A 42 9.43 -18.83 -2.84
CA SER A 42 10.82 -18.44 -3.07
C SER A 42 11.27 -19.08 -4.38
N MET A 43 12.15 -18.40 -5.13
CA MET A 43 12.65 -18.93 -6.41
C MET A 43 13.48 -20.22 -6.27
N ASN A 44 13.71 -20.69 -5.05
CA ASN A 44 14.58 -21.82 -4.75
C ASN A 44 13.95 -22.95 -3.92
N ASP A 45 12.67 -22.85 -3.56
CA ASP A 45 12.01 -23.85 -2.73
C ASP A 45 10.90 -24.58 -3.47
N ASP A 46 10.97 -25.91 -3.44
CA ASP A 46 9.93 -26.82 -3.97
C ASP A 46 8.65 -26.85 -3.10
N GLU A 47 8.60 -26.11 -1.98
CA GLU A 47 7.42 -25.99 -1.16
C GLU A 47 6.58 -24.80 -1.63
N ALA A 48 5.49 -25.08 -2.33
CA ALA A 48 4.51 -24.08 -2.76
C ALA A 48 3.90 -23.39 -1.53
N ARG A 49 4.21 -22.11 -1.33
CA ARG A 49 3.48 -21.25 -0.42
C ARG A 49 2.12 -20.90 -1.05
N THR A 50 1.12 -20.70 -0.22
CA THR A 50 -0.28 -20.49 -0.66
C THR A 50 -0.58 -19.04 -1.07
N GLY A 51 0.40 -18.15 -1.01
CA GLY A 51 0.24 -16.73 -1.37
C GLY A 51 0.16 -16.47 -2.86
N ILE A 52 -0.20 -15.24 -3.21
CA ILE A 52 -0.43 -14.80 -4.60
C ILE A 52 0.65 -13.91 -5.17
N PHE A 53 1.52 -13.34 -4.32
CA PHE A 53 2.55 -12.39 -4.75
C PHE A 53 3.90 -13.05 -5.06
N LYS A 54 4.48 -12.63 -6.18
CA LYS A 54 5.88 -12.90 -6.51
C LYS A 54 6.83 -11.94 -5.78
N PHE A 55 6.41 -10.66 -5.69
CA PHE A 55 7.13 -9.62 -4.98
C PHE A 55 6.15 -8.78 -4.17
N VAL A 56 6.54 -8.45 -2.95
CA VAL A 56 5.83 -7.51 -2.09
C VAL A 56 6.64 -6.22 -2.00
N SER A 57 5.98 -5.08 -2.20
CA SER A 57 6.61 -3.75 -2.16
C SER A 57 6.19 -2.93 -0.96
N LEU A 58 4.92 -3.04 -0.52
CA LEU A 58 4.41 -2.34 0.66
C LEU A 58 3.57 -3.30 1.51
N VAL A 59 3.65 -3.12 2.80
CA VAL A 59 2.74 -3.74 3.78
C VAL A 59 2.28 -2.67 4.74
N GLU A 60 0.97 -2.56 4.92
CA GLU A 60 0.36 -1.64 5.88
C GLU A 60 -0.59 -2.42 6.78
N ILE A 61 -0.55 -2.12 8.07
CA ILE A 61 -1.35 -2.80 9.09
C ILE A 61 -2.31 -1.81 9.70
N SER A 62 -3.60 -2.11 9.62
CA SER A 62 -4.66 -1.40 10.31
C SER A 62 -5.12 -2.17 11.55
N ASN A 63 -6.17 -1.68 12.21
CA ASN A 63 -6.75 -2.40 13.35
C ASN A 63 -7.37 -3.75 12.96
N ASP A 64 -7.91 -3.83 11.76
CA ASP A 64 -8.74 -4.97 11.34
C ASP A 64 -8.11 -5.76 10.18
N HIS A 65 -7.16 -5.15 9.44
CA HIS A 65 -6.63 -5.73 8.23
C HIS A 65 -5.12 -5.54 8.07
N ILE A 66 -4.56 -6.40 7.23
CA ILE A 66 -3.22 -6.26 6.67
C ILE A 66 -3.37 -6.03 5.17
N MET A 67 -2.87 -4.91 4.68
CA MET A 67 -2.85 -4.59 3.26
C MET A 67 -1.47 -4.87 2.70
N VAL A 68 -1.41 -5.63 1.62
CA VAL A 68 -0.17 -6.02 0.96
C VAL A 68 -0.22 -5.58 -0.50
N TYR A 69 0.69 -4.71 -0.90
CA TYR A 69 0.87 -4.33 -2.29
C TYR A 69 2.08 -5.03 -2.88
N GLY A 70 1.88 -5.63 -4.04
CA GLY A 70 2.93 -6.33 -4.74
C GLY A 70 2.53 -6.79 -6.13
N ARG A 71 3.49 -7.37 -6.83
CA ARG A 71 3.27 -7.99 -8.14
C ARG A 71 2.77 -9.41 -7.96
N LEU A 72 1.71 -9.76 -8.66
CA LEU A 72 1.19 -11.13 -8.68
C LEU A 72 2.20 -12.10 -9.30
N ALA A 73 2.07 -13.37 -8.97
CA ALA A 73 2.85 -14.43 -9.58
C ALA A 73 2.39 -14.67 -11.04
N GLY A 74 3.35 -15.03 -11.89
CA GLY A 74 3.14 -15.24 -13.32
C GLY A 74 3.95 -14.27 -14.18
N ASP A 75 3.89 -14.46 -15.49
CA ASP A 75 4.51 -13.57 -16.47
C ASP A 75 3.51 -12.46 -16.83
N ASP A 76 4.02 -11.24 -16.97
CA ASP A 76 3.24 -10.04 -17.32
C ASP A 76 2.01 -9.77 -16.42
N THR A 77 2.11 -10.15 -15.15
CA THR A 77 1.03 -9.94 -14.19
C THR A 77 1.04 -8.53 -13.61
N PRO A 78 -0.15 -7.96 -13.32
CA PRO A 78 -0.23 -6.64 -12.70
C PRO A 78 0.21 -6.65 -11.23
N SER A 79 0.48 -5.45 -10.72
CA SER A 79 0.58 -5.23 -9.28
C SER A 79 -0.81 -5.02 -8.69
N LYS A 80 -1.04 -5.53 -7.49
CA LYS A 80 -2.33 -5.48 -6.79
C LYS A 80 -2.14 -5.12 -5.32
N ILE A 81 -3.24 -4.69 -4.69
CA ILE A 81 -3.35 -4.64 -3.24
C ILE A 81 -4.26 -5.78 -2.80
N ALA A 82 -3.74 -6.69 -2.01
CA ALA A 82 -4.56 -7.67 -1.31
C ALA A 82 -4.83 -7.20 0.12
N VAL A 83 -6.06 -7.32 0.55
CA VAL A 83 -6.49 -7.02 1.91
C VAL A 83 -6.74 -8.35 2.61
N TYR A 84 -6.05 -8.57 3.71
CA TYR A 84 -6.16 -9.76 4.55
C TYR A 84 -6.74 -9.38 5.91
N ASP A 85 -7.48 -10.31 6.54
CA ASP A 85 -7.75 -10.18 7.96
C ASP A 85 -6.48 -10.44 8.80
N LEU A 86 -6.54 -10.23 10.11
CA LEU A 86 -5.39 -10.43 11.01
C LEU A 86 -5.01 -11.91 11.19
N GLU A 87 -5.85 -12.84 10.75
CA GLU A 87 -5.58 -14.28 10.67
C GLU A 87 -4.90 -14.67 9.34
N GLY A 88 -4.80 -13.74 8.38
CA GLY A 88 -4.15 -13.96 7.09
C GLY A 88 -5.06 -14.50 5.98
N ASN A 89 -6.39 -14.44 6.15
CA ASN A 89 -7.31 -14.80 5.09
C ASN A 89 -7.55 -13.61 4.15
N GLN A 90 -7.39 -13.82 2.85
CA GLN A 90 -7.63 -12.77 1.86
C GLN A 90 -9.11 -12.41 1.78
N GLN A 91 -9.42 -11.13 1.94
CA GLN A 91 -10.76 -10.57 1.88
C GLN A 91 -11.02 -9.88 0.53
N LEU A 92 -10.06 -9.09 0.03
CA LEU A 92 -10.18 -8.32 -1.20
C LEU A 92 -8.90 -8.40 -2.03
N LEU A 93 -9.06 -8.09 -3.32
CA LEU A 93 -7.96 -7.86 -4.26
C LEU A 93 -8.30 -6.62 -5.10
N LEU A 94 -7.54 -5.52 -4.90
CA LEU A 94 -7.80 -4.22 -5.48
C LEU A 94 -6.79 -3.90 -6.60
N GLY A 95 -7.23 -3.14 -7.60
CA GLY A 95 -6.42 -2.68 -8.73
C GLY A 95 -6.89 -3.24 -10.07
N GLY A 96 -6.52 -2.59 -11.17
CA GLY A 96 -6.79 -3.02 -12.54
C GLY A 96 -6.00 -4.25 -12.97
N ASP A 97 -6.51 -5.01 -13.93
CA ASP A 97 -5.84 -6.20 -14.48
C ASP A 97 -4.97 -5.86 -15.69
N GLN A 98 -5.37 -4.84 -16.46
CA GLN A 98 -4.69 -4.40 -17.68
C GLN A 98 -4.45 -2.89 -17.61
N HIS A 99 -3.51 -2.42 -18.42
CA HIS A 99 -3.10 -1.02 -18.42
C HIS A 99 -4.25 -0.01 -18.68
N GLU A 100 -5.27 -0.42 -19.40
CA GLU A 100 -6.45 0.39 -19.70
C GLU A 100 -7.54 0.32 -18.63
N ASP A 101 -7.39 -0.57 -17.66
CA ASP A 101 -8.37 -0.70 -16.58
C ASP A 101 -8.21 0.43 -15.56
N PRO A 102 -9.30 0.90 -14.96
CA PRO A 102 -9.24 1.80 -13.83
C PRO A 102 -8.41 1.21 -12.68
N ALA A 103 -7.67 2.09 -12.00
CA ALA A 103 -6.77 1.71 -10.91
C ALA A 103 -5.71 0.66 -11.30
N TYR A 104 -5.19 0.74 -12.52
CA TYR A 104 -3.98 0.01 -12.91
C TYR A 104 -2.75 0.73 -12.35
N PHE A 105 -2.01 0.07 -11.47
CA PHE A 105 -0.94 0.71 -10.72
C PHE A 105 0.37 0.81 -11.52
N GLY A 106 0.97 1.99 -11.51
CA GLY A 106 2.35 2.20 -11.95
C GLY A 106 3.34 1.80 -10.85
N SER A 107 3.30 2.49 -9.72
CA SER A 107 4.09 2.16 -8.53
C SER A 107 3.51 2.86 -7.31
N LEU A 108 2.87 2.11 -6.44
CA LEU A 108 2.33 2.67 -5.21
C LEU A 108 3.45 3.02 -4.23
N THR A 109 3.31 4.18 -3.60
CA THR A 109 4.18 4.68 -2.54
C THR A 109 3.49 4.72 -1.18
N GLY A 110 2.15 4.64 -1.17
CA GLY A 110 1.37 4.59 0.06
C GLY A 110 0.04 3.87 -0.13
N ILE A 111 -0.38 3.16 0.90
CA ILE A 111 -1.70 2.53 1.02
C ILE A 111 -2.21 2.77 2.44
N ALA A 112 -3.50 2.96 2.59
CA ALA A 112 -4.10 3.18 3.91
C ALA A 112 -5.54 2.68 3.97
N GLU A 113 -5.95 2.21 5.14
CA GLU A 113 -7.35 1.90 5.45
C GLU A 113 -7.96 3.03 6.28
N THR A 114 -9.11 3.53 5.84
CA THR A 114 -9.90 4.52 6.56
C THR A 114 -11.16 3.88 7.17
N ALA A 115 -11.96 4.67 7.90
CA ALA A 115 -13.24 4.19 8.42
C ALA A 115 -14.19 3.74 7.29
N ASN A 116 -14.13 4.38 6.12
CA ASN A 116 -15.09 4.20 5.03
C ASN A 116 -14.57 3.38 3.84
N GLY A 117 -13.28 3.08 3.80
CA GLY A 117 -12.70 2.36 2.66
C GLY A 117 -11.18 2.31 2.66
N TYR A 118 -10.61 2.25 1.46
CA TYR A 118 -9.17 2.15 1.24
C TYR A 118 -8.69 3.26 0.33
N ILE A 119 -7.46 3.69 0.54
CA ILE A 119 -6.78 4.70 -0.28
C ILE A 119 -5.44 4.12 -0.71
N ALA A 120 -5.10 4.33 -1.99
CA ALA A 120 -3.76 4.11 -2.49
C ALA A 120 -3.24 5.36 -3.20
N ALA A 121 -1.94 5.59 -3.09
CA ALA A 121 -1.25 6.67 -3.76
C ALA A 121 -0.18 6.10 -4.68
N ASP A 122 -0.24 6.46 -5.95
CA ASP A 122 0.71 6.06 -6.98
C ASP A 122 1.69 7.20 -7.25
N GLY A 123 2.94 7.00 -6.82
CA GLY A 123 3.99 8.00 -7.03
C GLY A 123 4.42 8.13 -8.50
N ASN A 124 4.27 7.07 -9.29
CA ASN A 124 4.64 7.08 -10.70
C ASN A 124 3.56 7.71 -11.58
N MET A 125 2.30 7.33 -11.37
CA MET A 125 1.16 7.87 -12.12
C MET A 125 0.72 9.22 -11.57
N ARG A 126 1.08 9.55 -10.34
CA ARG A 126 0.67 10.76 -9.59
C ARG A 126 -0.83 10.83 -9.36
N GLU A 127 -1.40 9.70 -9.00
CA GLU A 127 -2.82 9.48 -8.84
C GLU A 127 -3.14 8.91 -7.47
N PHE A 128 -4.36 9.19 -7.01
CA PHE A 128 -4.94 8.59 -5.83
C PHE A 128 -6.15 7.75 -6.24
N TYR A 129 -6.24 6.58 -5.63
CA TYR A 129 -7.35 5.65 -5.82
C TYR A 129 -8.09 5.48 -4.50
N PHE A 130 -9.42 5.46 -4.59
CA PHE A 130 -10.32 5.35 -3.45
C PHE A 130 -11.29 4.21 -3.65
N TRP A 131 -11.38 3.31 -2.69
CA TRP A 131 -12.35 2.22 -2.70
C TRP A 131 -13.20 2.26 -1.44
N SER A 132 -14.46 1.79 -1.56
CA SER A 132 -15.30 1.44 -0.41
C SER A 132 -14.80 0.18 0.28
N LYS A 133 -15.36 -0.12 1.46
CA LYS A 133 -14.98 -1.31 2.25
C LYS A 133 -15.24 -2.63 1.54
N ASP A 134 -16.17 -2.67 0.58
CA ASP A 134 -16.45 -3.86 -0.24
C ASP A 134 -15.55 -3.99 -1.48
N GLY A 135 -14.58 -3.08 -1.66
CA GLY A 135 -13.64 -3.10 -2.77
C GLY A 135 -14.15 -2.43 -4.06
N THR A 136 -15.30 -1.74 -4.02
CA THR A 136 -15.77 -0.96 -5.17
C THR A 136 -14.92 0.28 -5.35
N LEU A 137 -14.33 0.49 -6.54
CA LEU A 137 -13.61 1.71 -6.87
C LEU A 137 -14.57 2.89 -6.90
N LEU A 138 -14.31 3.90 -6.08
CA LEU A 138 -15.13 5.11 -5.94
C LEU A 138 -14.60 6.27 -6.77
N ALA A 139 -13.28 6.43 -6.82
CA ALA A 139 -12.63 7.51 -7.53
C ALA A 139 -11.18 7.17 -7.87
N GLU A 140 -10.73 7.77 -8.95
CA GLU A 140 -9.35 7.88 -9.39
C GLU A 140 -9.10 9.36 -9.65
N VAL A 141 -8.11 9.97 -8.98
CA VAL A 141 -7.93 11.42 -8.95
C VAL A 141 -6.48 11.77 -9.13
N ASP A 142 -6.18 12.61 -10.12
CA ASP A 142 -4.84 13.15 -10.34
C ASP A 142 -4.44 14.12 -9.23
N CYS A 143 -3.15 14.14 -8.87
CA CYS A 143 -2.60 15.04 -7.85
C CYS A 143 -2.84 16.52 -8.16
N TYR A 144 -2.83 16.91 -9.43
CA TYR A 144 -3.08 18.29 -9.79
C TYR A 144 -4.52 18.71 -9.48
N ASP A 145 -5.48 17.83 -9.78
CA ASP A 145 -6.89 18.09 -9.48
C ASP A 145 -7.15 18.12 -7.98
N MET A 146 -6.44 17.31 -7.21
CA MET A 146 -6.63 17.23 -5.77
C MET A 146 -5.92 18.34 -4.99
N PHE A 147 -4.68 18.70 -5.36
CA PHE A 147 -3.80 19.57 -4.58
C PHE A 147 -3.35 20.83 -5.33
N GLY A 148 -3.62 20.94 -6.63
CA GLY A 148 -3.15 22.04 -7.46
C GLY A 148 -1.64 22.01 -7.74
N THR A 149 -0.96 20.90 -7.43
CA THR A 149 0.49 20.75 -7.59
C THR A 149 0.83 20.08 -8.91
N ARG A 150 1.84 20.60 -9.61
CA ARG A 150 2.39 19.97 -10.82
C ARG A 150 3.59 19.12 -10.45
N TYR A 151 3.60 17.88 -10.95
CA TYR A 151 4.74 16.96 -10.81
C TYR A 151 5.21 16.71 -9.37
N PRO A 152 4.29 16.51 -8.40
CA PRO A 152 4.70 16.10 -7.07
C PRO A 152 5.21 14.67 -7.12
N TRP A 153 6.08 14.34 -6.19
CA TRP A 153 6.39 12.96 -5.84
C TRP A 153 5.64 12.61 -4.56
N ILE A 154 4.79 11.61 -4.62
CA ILE A 154 4.06 11.13 -3.44
C ILE A 154 4.99 10.19 -2.68
N GLU A 155 5.28 10.51 -1.44
CA GLU A 155 6.21 9.74 -0.60
C GLU A 155 5.48 8.72 0.27
N ASP A 156 4.36 9.11 0.87
CA ASP A 156 3.62 8.24 1.78
C ASP A 156 2.19 8.75 2.03
N VAL A 157 1.34 7.82 2.48
CA VAL A 157 -0.03 8.08 2.94
C VAL A 157 -0.25 7.37 4.27
N LYS A 158 -0.72 8.08 5.29
CA LYS A 158 -1.02 7.52 6.61
C LYS A 158 -2.35 8.03 7.14
N VAL A 159 -3.05 7.20 7.90
CA VAL A 159 -4.25 7.59 8.64
C VAL A 159 -3.84 8.12 10.01
N ALA A 160 -4.31 9.32 10.35
CA ALA A 160 -4.10 9.91 11.67
C ALA A 160 -5.11 9.35 12.68
N GLU A 161 -4.85 9.57 13.99
CA GLU A 161 -5.72 9.10 15.09
C GLU A 161 -7.17 9.59 14.96
N ASP A 162 -7.38 10.76 14.39
CA ASP A 162 -8.72 11.34 14.19
C ASP A 162 -9.41 10.88 12.90
N GLY A 163 -8.82 9.91 12.20
CA GLY A 163 -9.34 9.35 10.94
C GLY A 163 -9.03 10.19 9.71
N SER A 164 -8.36 11.34 9.84
CA SER A 164 -7.90 12.09 8.68
C SER A 164 -6.73 11.36 7.97
N VAL A 165 -6.60 11.59 6.67
CA VAL A 165 -5.52 11.02 5.88
C VAL A 165 -4.43 12.07 5.68
N MET A 166 -3.21 11.72 6.09
CA MET A 166 -2.02 12.53 5.90
C MET A 166 -1.29 12.07 4.64
N VAL A 167 -1.00 13.00 3.75
CA VAL A 167 -0.26 12.75 2.51
C VAL A 167 1.05 13.52 2.56
N LEU A 168 2.15 12.80 2.43
CA LEU A 168 3.49 13.38 2.34
C LEU A 168 3.90 13.43 0.86
N MET A 169 4.29 14.62 0.39
CA MET A 169 4.76 14.81 -0.97
C MET A 169 6.02 15.67 -1.00
N THR A 170 6.84 15.46 -2.02
CA THR A 170 7.92 16.35 -2.41
C THR A 170 7.64 16.94 -3.78
N GLN A 171 8.08 18.16 -4.01
CA GLN A 171 8.01 18.82 -5.30
C GLN A 171 9.31 19.61 -5.53
N ASP A 172 9.88 19.47 -6.73
CA ASP A 172 11.02 20.27 -7.12
C ASP A 172 10.57 21.71 -7.37
N ARG A 173 11.38 22.66 -6.89
CA ARG A 173 11.14 24.07 -7.18
C ARG A 173 11.55 24.41 -8.60
N ASP A 174 10.82 25.35 -9.20
CA ASP A 174 11.09 25.83 -10.57
C ASP A 174 12.50 26.40 -10.77
N ASP A 175 13.22 26.70 -9.69
CA ASP A 175 14.55 27.30 -9.70
C ASP A 175 15.70 26.31 -9.47
N ASP A 176 15.42 25.01 -9.49
CA ASP A 176 16.37 23.91 -9.22
C ASP A 176 17.14 24.03 -7.88
N SER A 177 16.68 24.88 -6.98
CA SER A 177 17.43 25.20 -5.76
C SER A 177 17.23 24.24 -4.61
N ALA A 178 16.06 23.62 -4.50
CA ALA A 178 15.72 22.59 -3.50
C ALA A 178 14.34 22.00 -3.79
N SER A 179 14.12 20.75 -3.35
CA SER A 179 12.78 20.17 -3.26
C SER A 179 12.01 20.77 -2.08
N GLU A 180 10.72 20.98 -2.24
CA GLU A 180 9.82 21.39 -1.17
C GLU A 180 9.09 20.17 -0.61
N LEU A 181 9.12 20.02 0.72
CA LEU A 181 8.35 19.00 1.42
C LEU A 181 6.98 19.55 1.78
N MET A 182 5.93 18.86 1.38
CA MET A 182 4.55 19.23 1.62
C MET A 182 3.84 18.13 2.40
N VAL A 183 3.00 18.54 3.37
CA VAL A 183 2.11 17.64 4.09
C VAL A 183 0.69 18.14 3.92
N PHE A 184 -0.16 17.31 3.35
CA PHE A 184 -1.58 17.58 3.22
C PHE A 184 -2.38 16.74 4.19
N ARG A 185 -3.46 17.30 4.66
CA ARG A 185 -4.44 16.59 5.48
C ARG A 185 -5.78 16.56 4.78
N LEU A 186 -6.24 15.37 4.49
CA LEU A 186 -7.54 15.11 3.87
C LEU A 186 -8.53 14.68 4.95
N THR A 187 -9.77 15.13 4.85
CA THR A 187 -10.85 14.81 5.80
C THR A 187 -12.08 14.35 5.03
N GLY A 188 -12.95 13.58 5.68
CA GLY A 188 -14.20 13.10 5.08
C GLY A 188 -14.16 11.65 4.59
N PHE A 189 -13.16 10.88 5.04
CA PHE A 189 -12.96 9.48 4.68
C PHE A 189 -13.43 8.49 5.75
#